data_d3594c7eead1c2e081dabe579720e072
#
_entry.id   d3594c7eead1c2e081dabe579720e072
#
_cell.length_a   1.000
_cell.length_b   1.000
_cell.length_c   1.000
_cell.angle_alpha   90.00
_cell.angle_beta   90.00
_cell.angle_gamma   90.00
#
_symmetry.space_group_name_H-M   'P 1'
#
loop_
_entity.id
_entity.type
_entity.pdbx_description
1 polymer ?
#
loop_
_entity_poly.entity_id
_entity_poly.type
_entity_poly.pdbx_seq_one_letter_code
_entity_poly.pdbx_strand_id
1 'polypeptide(L)'
;MKILLIDDHKLFSKSIKMILELSENIKKVQLVDNFSTISEIAFNDYDIILIDINLTSLYQDDGLTLAQEIIDKGCSSKVVILTGYSKKMYEHRAKAMGAYGFLDKSMNPDELVKKLEKIYLGGKIFSDEVMVEVLTPREIEILELVRNGLTIDDVCDKVYVSKRTVSNHLANIFSKLGVTNRQEAI
;
A
#
# COMPACT_ATOMS: atom_id res chain seq x y z
N MET A 1 -17.88 8.43 12.96
CA MET A 1 -16.74 7.50 12.98
C MET A 1 -15.50 8.16 13.59
N LYS A 2 -14.62 7.36 14.22
CA LYS A 2 -13.31 7.78 14.71
C LYS A 2 -12.24 7.26 13.75
N ILE A 3 -11.32 8.10 13.35
CA ILE A 3 -10.28 7.77 12.37
C ILE A 3 -8.90 7.95 12.99
N LEU A 4 -8.02 6.97 12.80
CA LEU A 4 -6.59 7.09 13.05
C LEU A 4 -5.89 7.33 11.72
N LEU A 5 -5.05 8.36 11.62
CA LEU A 5 -4.25 8.65 10.43
C LEU A 5 -2.76 8.51 10.76
N ILE A 6 -2.09 7.62 10.06
CA ILE A 6 -0.68 7.31 10.18
C ILE A 6 0.01 7.76 8.88
N ASP A 7 0.72 8.88 8.95
CA ASP A 7 1.30 9.53 7.78
C ASP A 7 2.45 10.45 8.22
N ASP A 8 3.61 10.36 7.60
CA ASP A 8 4.79 11.16 7.95
C ASP A 8 4.79 12.57 7.31
N HIS A 9 3.89 12.82 6.36
CA HIS A 9 3.73 14.12 5.72
C HIS A 9 2.90 15.07 6.59
N LYS A 10 3.55 15.72 7.57
CA LYS A 10 2.88 16.57 8.60
C LYS A 10 1.92 17.59 8.04
N LEU A 11 2.23 18.24 6.90
CA LEU A 11 1.36 19.25 6.30
C LEU A 11 0.08 18.61 5.76
N PHE A 12 0.22 17.49 5.02
CA PHE A 12 -0.90 16.75 4.49
C PHE A 12 -1.81 16.24 5.61
N SER A 13 -1.23 15.56 6.61
CA SER A 13 -1.96 14.97 7.74
C SER A 13 -2.79 16.01 8.50
N LYS A 14 -2.20 17.18 8.78
CA LYS A 14 -2.92 18.28 9.45
C LYS A 14 -4.04 18.83 8.58
N SER A 15 -3.79 19.04 7.28
CA SER A 15 -4.78 19.58 6.35
C SER A 15 -5.96 18.63 6.18
N ILE A 16 -5.68 17.34 5.94
CA ILE A 16 -6.74 16.36 5.73
C ILE A 16 -7.53 16.10 7.00
N LYS A 17 -6.89 16.11 8.19
CA LYS A 17 -7.60 16.06 9.47
C LYS A 17 -8.63 17.18 9.58
N MET A 18 -8.23 18.44 9.32
CA MET A 18 -9.14 19.58 9.40
C MET A 18 -10.33 19.41 8.47
N ILE A 19 -10.09 18.95 7.24
CA ILE A 19 -11.15 18.74 6.25
C ILE A 19 -12.08 17.60 6.67
N LEU A 20 -11.54 16.48 7.12
CA LEU A 20 -12.34 15.33 7.55
C LEU A 20 -13.21 15.68 8.77
N GLU A 21 -12.70 16.44 9.72
CA GLU A 21 -13.44 16.85 10.92
C GLU A 21 -14.55 17.90 10.64
N LEU A 22 -14.64 18.45 9.42
CA LEU A 22 -15.80 19.26 8.99
C LEU A 22 -17.03 18.39 8.68
N SER A 23 -16.85 17.10 8.41
CA SER A 23 -17.97 16.19 8.16
C SER A 23 -18.68 15.79 9.47
N GLU A 24 -20.00 15.95 9.50
CA GLU A 24 -20.83 15.60 10.68
C GLU A 24 -20.69 14.12 11.10
N ASN A 25 -20.35 13.25 10.16
CA ASN A 25 -20.20 11.80 10.38
C ASN A 25 -18.84 11.42 10.97
N ILE A 26 -17.86 12.34 10.99
CA ILE A 26 -16.51 12.12 11.52
C ILE A 26 -16.37 12.79 12.86
N LYS A 27 -16.39 12.00 13.94
CA LYS A 27 -16.32 12.51 15.31
C LYS A 27 -14.94 12.99 15.73
N LYS A 28 -13.88 12.34 15.21
CA LYS A 28 -12.50 12.62 15.59
C LYS A 28 -11.54 12.01 14.58
N VAL A 29 -10.50 12.75 14.22
CA VAL A 29 -9.32 12.25 13.50
C VAL A 29 -8.11 12.40 14.41
N GLN A 30 -7.47 11.31 14.78
CA GLN A 30 -6.22 11.30 15.51
C GLN A 30 -5.05 11.10 14.55
N LEU A 31 -4.03 11.94 14.69
CA LEU A 31 -2.79 11.81 13.92
C LEU A 31 -1.76 11.03 14.73
N VAL A 32 -0.97 10.21 14.06
CA VAL A 32 0.25 9.60 14.59
C VAL A 32 1.42 10.32 13.94
N ASP A 33 2.09 11.15 14.72
CA ASP A 33 3.24 11.96 14.31
C ASP A 33 4.56 11.49 14.93
N ASN A 34 4.50 10.48 15.81
CA ASN A 34 5.65 9.85 16.44
C ASN A 34 5.43 8.34 16.57
N PHE A 35 6.31 7.56 15.96
CA PHE A 35 6.20 6.10 15.89
C PHE A 35 6.61 5.37 17.16
N SER A 36 7.36 5.99 18.06
CA SER A 36 7.66 5.39 19.37
C SER A 36 6.37 5.05 20.16
N THR A 37 5.25 5.66 19.76
CA THR A 37 3.94 5.46 20.39
C THR A 37 3.04 4.45 19.67
N ILE A 38 3.43 3.93 18.51
CA ILE A 38 2.56 2.99 17.75
C ILE A 38 2.25 1.73 18.54
N SER A 39 3.21 1.20 19.28
CA SER A 39 3.01 0.01 20.13
C SER A 39 2.01 0.25 21.27
N GLU A 40 1.77 1.51 21.64
CA GLU A 40 0.87 1.91 22.71
C GLU A 40 -0.56 2.23 22.20
N ILE A 41 -0.75 2.26 20.87
CA ILE A 41 -2.03 2.62 20.28
C ILE A 41 -3.02 1.44 20.40
N ALA A 42 -4.15 1.69 21.03
CA ALA A 42 -5.29 0.78 21.01
C ALA A 42 -6.04 0.90 19.67
N PHE A 43 -5.57 0.18 18.65
CA PHE A 43 -6.13 0.26 17.29
C PHE A 43 -7.64 0.00 17.25
N ASN A 44 -8.16 -0.87 18.11
CA ASN A 44 -9.58 -1.18 18.19
C ASN A 44 -10.48 -0.03 18.70
N ASP A 45 -9.89 1.08 19.18
CA ASP A 45 -10.63 2.29 19.57
C ASP A 45 -11.09 3.13 18.36
N TYR A 46 -10.65 2.76 17.17
CA TYR A 46 -10.95 3.46 15.91
C TYR A 46 -11.84 2.61 15.00
N ASP A 47 -12.67 3.28 14.22
CA ASP A 47 -13.51 2.63 13.22
C ASP A 47 -12.70 2.39 11.93
N ILE A 48 -11.81 3.34 11.58
CA ILE A 48 -10.98 3.30 10.38
C ILE A 48 -9.55 3.69 10.76
N ILE A 49 -8.57 2.98 10.18
CA ILE A 49 -7.15 3.31 10.25
C ILE A 49 -6.67 3.63 8.83
N LEU A 50 -6.29 4.88 8.59
CA LEU A 50 -5.67 5.33 7.35
C LEU A 50 -4.16 5.24 7.47
N ILE A 51 -3.49 4.56 6.55
CA ILE A 51 -2.04 4.34 6.59
C ILE A 51 -1.42 4.77 5.25
N ASP A 52 -0.44 5.68 5.29
CA ASP A 52 0.39 5.93 4.12
C ASP A 52 1.40 4.79 3.91
N ILE A 53 1.72 4.51 2.66
CA ILE A 53 2.77 3.53 2.31
C ILE A 53 4.16 4.05 2.69
N ASN A 54 4.43 5.33 2.41
CA ASN A 54 5.73 5.94 2.66
C ASN A 54 5.82 6.47 4.09
N LEU A 55 6.30 5.63 5.01
CA LEU A 55 6.53 5.99 6.40
C LEU A 55 8.03 6.06 6.74
N THR A 56 8.88 6.31 5.74
CA THR A 56 10.35 6.20 5.82
C THR A 56 11.01 7.06 6.89
N SER A 57 10.38 8.16 7.30
CA SER A 57 10.89 9.00 8.41
C SER A 57 10.45 8.49 9.78
N LEU A 58 9.53 7.56 9.85
CA LEU A 58 8.80 7.21 11.06
C LEU A 58 8.83 5.70 11.39
N TYR A 59 9.05 4.82 10.41
CA TYR A 59 9.00 3.37 10.59
C TYR A 59 10.11 2.68 9.79
N GLN A 60 10.69 1.58 10.31
CA GLN A 60 11.79 0.87 9.63
C GLN A 60 11.33 0.17 8.35
N ASP A 61 10.04 -0.20 8.30
CA ASP A 61 9.40 -0.85 7.17
C ASP A 61 8.40 0.08 6.47
N ASP A 62 7.79 -0.37 5.39
CA ASP A 62 6.75 0.37 4.67
C ASP A 62 5.38 0.30 5.39
N GLY A 63 4.48 1.23 5.06
CA GLY A 63 3.14 1.27 5.66
C GLY A 63 2.28 0.06 5.33
N LEU A 64 2.57 -0.70 4.27
CA LEU A 64 1.88 -1.96 3.99
C LEU A 64 2.27 -3.05 4.96
N THR A 65 3.53 -3.09 5.40
CA THR A 65 4.00 -4.01 6.44
C THR A 65 3.30 -3.71 7.76
N LEU A 66 3.24 -2.43 8.15
CA LEU A 66 2.49 -2.00 9.34
C LEU A 66 0.99 -2.39 9.23
N ALA A 67 0.37 -2.17 8.07
CA ALA A 67 -1.02 -2.54 7.82
C ALA A 67 -1.25 -4.04 8.00
N GLN A 68 -0.35 -4.88 7.46
CA GLN A 68 -0.37 -6.32 7.62
C GLN A 68 -0.30 -6.72 9.09
N GLU A 69 0.67 -6.16 9.85
CA GLU A 69 0.80 -6.45 11.27
C GLU A 69 -0.45 -6.11 12.09
N ILE A 70 -1.10 -4.97 11.78
CA ILE A 70 -2.33 -4.56 12.45
C ILE A 70 -3.47 -5.55 12.14
N ILE A 71 -3.59 -5.99 10.89
CA ILE A 71 -4.61 -6.95 10.46
C ILE A 71 -4.35 -8.33 11.08
N ASP A 72 -3.11 -8.81 11.07
CA ASP A 72 -2.73 -10.13 11.61
C ASP A 72 -2.93 -10.23 13.13
N LYS A 73 -2.81 -9.10 13.83
CA LYS A 73 -3.16 -9.02 15.27
C LYS A 73 -4.66 -9.09 15.54
N GLY A 74 -5.49 -9.27 14.52
CA GLY A 74 -6.95 -9.39 14.66
C GLY A 74 -7.65 -8.09 14.99
N CYS A 75 -7.10 -6.95 14.55
CA CYS A 75 -7.72 -5.64 14.76
C CYS A 75 -9.09 -5.59 14.08
N SER A 76 -10.09 -5.11 14.80
CA SER A 76 -11.47 -4.95 14.29
C SER A 76 -11.67 -3.70 13.44
N SER A 77 -10.75 -2.75 13.53
CA SER A 77 -10.78 -1.51 12.74
C SER A 77 -10.55 -1.78 11.25
N LYS A 78 -11.19 -1.00 10.42
CA LYS A 78 -11.06 -1.12 8.97
C LYS A 78 -9.77 -0.45 8.51
N VAL A 79 -8.77 -1.24 8.14
CA VAL A 79 -7.49 -0.73 7.62
C VAL A 79 -7.65 -0.29 6.17
N VAL A 80 -7.19 0.91 5.86
CA VAL A 80 -7.27 1.55 4.54
C VAL A 80 -5.92 2.17 4.21
N ILE A 81 -5.41 1.88 3.04
CA ILE A 81 -4.19 2.52 2.53
C ILE A 81 -4.57 3.85 1.87
N LEU A 82 -3.91 4.93 2.26
CA LEU A 82 -4.07 6.27 1.69
C LEU A 82 -2.70 6.78 1.25
N THR A 83 -2.41 6.78 -0.04
CA THR A 83 -1.06 7.05 -0.55
C THR A 83 -1.06 7.90 -1.81
N GLY A 84 0.00 8.68 -2.01
CA GLY A 84 0.31 9.33 -3.29
C GLY A 84 0.98 8.41 -4.32
N TYR A 85 1.24 7.15 -3.94
CA TYR A 85 1.86 6.13 -4.79
C TYR A 85 0.80 5.11 -5.25
N SER A 86 0.02 5.47 -6.26
CA SER A 86 -1.05 4.62 -6.81
C SER A 86 -0.53 3.51 -7.75
N LYS A 87 0.50 2.77 -7.33
CA LYS A 87 0.95 1.59 -8.09
C LYS A 87 0.00 0.42 -7.82
N LYS A 88 -0.48 -0.22 -8.88
CA LYS A 88 -1.42 -1.36 -8.83
C LYS A 88 -0.91 -2.52 -7.97
N MET A 89 0.39 -2.72 -7.90
CA MET A 89 1.01 -3.72 -7.02
C MET A 89 0.69 -3.50 -5.55
N TYR A 90 0.78 -2.26 -5.07
CA TYR A 90 0.47 -1.93 -3.67
C TYR A 90 -1.02 -2.14 -3.38
N GLU A 91 -1.87 -1.79 -4.34
CA GLU A 91 -3.31 -2.02 -4.23
C GLU A 91 -3.64 -3.51 -4.17
N HIS A 92 -3.01 -4.33 -5.01
CA HIS A 92 -3.17 -5.78 -5.00
C HIS A 92 -2.71 -6.39 -3.67
N ARG A 93 -1.54 -5.98 -3.16
CA ARG A 93 -1.05 -6.41 -1.85
C ARG A 93 -1.99 -5.99 -0.73
N ALA A 94 -2.49 -4.74 -0.74
CA ALA A 94 -3.46 -4.26 0.22
C ALA A 94 -4.77 -5.08 0.20
N LYS A 95 -5.26 -5.43 -0.99
CA LYS A 95 -6.45 -6.27 -1.16
C LYS A 95 -6.22 -7.69 -0.65
N ALA A 96 -5.07 -8.29 -0.97
CA ALA A 96 -4.71 -9.65 -0.55
C ALA A 96 -4.58 -9.79 0.97
N MET A 97 -4.01 -8.79 1.67
CA MET A 97 -3.88 -8.80 3.14
C MET A 97 -5.22 -8.59 3.87
N GLY A 98 -6.28 -8.21 3.17
CA GLY A 98 -7.60 -8.00 3.75
C GLY A 98 -7.93 -6.55 4.12
N ALA A 99 -7.19 -5.57 3.62
CA ALA A 99 -7.53 -4.15 3.77
C ALA A 99 -8.93 -3.86 3.22
N TYR A 100 -9.54 -2.77 3.70
CA TYR A 100 -10.87 -2.32 3.26
C TYR A 100 -10.82 -1.33 2.11
N GLY A 101 -9.67 -0.76 1.81
CA GLY A 101 -9.54 0.15 0.68
C GLY A 101 -8.11 0.54 0.36
N PHE A 102 -7.95 1.02 -0.87
CA PHE A 102 -6.74 1.65 -1.38
C PHE A 102 -7.13 2.96 -2.04
N LEU A 103 -6.72 4.08 -1.45
CA LEU A 103 -7.17 5.42 -1.82
C LEU A 103 -5.98 6.30 -2.19
N ASP A 104 -6.17 7.17 -3.18
CA ASP A 104 -5.15 8.12 -3.64
C ASP A 104 -5.24 9.42 -2.84
N LYS A 105 -4.10 9.93 -2.33
CA LYS A 105 -4.01 11.22 -1.63
C LYS A 105 -4.40 12.42 -2.50
N SER A 106 -4.34 12.28 -3.82
CA SER A 106 -4.70 13.34 -4.78
C SER A 106 -6.20 13.46 -5.02
N MET A 107 -7.02 12.55 -4.49
CA MET A 107 -8.47 12.62 -4.68
C MET A 107 -9.09 13.84 -4.00
N ASN A 108 -10.26 14.25 -4.52
CA ASN A 108 -11.03 15.34 -3.91
C ASN A 108 -11.44 14.97 -2.47
N PRO A 109 -11.32 15.89 -1.49
CA PRO A 109 -11.71 15.63 -0.10
C PRO A 109 -13.15 15.15 0.09
N ASP A 110 -14.11 15.67 -0.67
CA ASP A 110 -15.51 15.24 -0.59
C ASP A 110 -15.68 13.79 -1.05
N GLU A 111 -14.89 13.39 -2.06
CA GLU A 111 -14.85 12.00 -2.52
C GLU A 111 -14.23 11.08 -1.47
N LEU A 112 -13.15 11.54 -0.81
CA LEU A 112 -12.54 10.79 0.28
C LEU A 112 -13.54 10.54 1.42
N VAL A 113 -14.27 11.57 1.85
CA VAL A 113 -15.31 11.43 2.89
C VAL A 113 -16.34 10.36 2.49
N LYS A 114 -16.90 10.45 1.28
CA LYS A 114 -17.89 9.46 0.78
C LYS A 114 -17.35 8.04 0.75
N LYS A 115 -16.09 7.87 0.34
CA LYS A 115 -15.44 6.55 0.32
C LYS A 115 -15.23 6.01 1.73
N LEU A 116 -14.82 6.86 2.69
CA LEU A 116 -14.66 6.47 4.10
C LEU A 116 -16.01 6.09 4.73
N GLU A 117 -17.09 6.79 4.41
CA GLU A 117 -18.43 6.44 4.86
C GLU A 117 -18.86 5.07 4.31
N LYS A 118 -18.63 4.79 3.03
CA LYS A 118 -18.90 3.48 2.43
C LYS A 118 -18.09 2.38 3.10
N ILE A 119 -16.80 2.65 3.40
CA ILE A 119 -15.95 1.70 4.14
C ILE A 119 -16.47 1.50 5.56
N TYR A 120 -16.86 2.57 6.25
CA TYR A 120 -17.43 2.50 7.60
C TYR A 120 -18.67 1.59 7.66
N LEU A 121 -19.48 1.57 6.62
CA LEU A 121 -20.63 0.68 6.46
C LEU A 121 -20.27 -0.76 6.04
N GLY A 122 -18.98 -1.09 5.92
CA GLY A 122 -18.50 -2.43 5.59
C GLY A 122 -18.18 -2.67 4.11
N GLY A 123 -18.34 -1.65 3.25
CA GLY A 123 -17.93 -1.72 1.85
C GLY A 123 -16.42 -1.78 1.71
N LYS A 124 -15.93 -2.38 0.61
CA LYS A 124 -14.52 -2.34 0.23
C LYS A 124 -14.35 -1.43 -0.98
N ILE A 125 -13.25 -0.66 -1.01
CA ILE A 125 -12.94 0.30 -2.08
C ILE A 125 -11.56 0.01 -2.66
N PHE A 126 -11.55 -0.56 -3.85
CA PHE A 126 -10.38 -0.81 -4.67
C PHE A 126 -10.71 -0.40 -6.11
N SER A 127 -9.71 -0.24 -6.98
CA SER A 127 -9.98 -0.03 -8.40
C SER A 127 -10.66 -1.26 -9.00
N ASP A 128 -11.68 -1.05 -9.84
CA ASP A 128 -12.41 -2.14 -10.52
C ASP A 128 -11.60 -2.77 -11.67
N GLU A 129 -10.44 -2.22 -11.99
CA GLU A 129 -9.60 -2.73 -13.05
C GLU A 129 -8.87 -4.02 -12.62
N VAL A 130 -9.43 -5.15 -12.97
CA VAL A 130 -8.70 -6.40 -13.12
C VAL A 130 -7.81 -6.26 -14.36
N MET A 131 -6.76 -5.49 -14.27
CA MET A 131 -5.67 -5.58 -15.23
C MET A 131 -4.79 -6.74 -14.77
N VAL A 132 -4.98 -7.90 -15.36
CA VAL A 132 -3.91 -8.88 -15.47
C VAL A 132 -2.84 -8.19 -16.33
N GLU A 133 -1.87 -7.54 -15.68
CA GLU A 133 -0.70 -7.03 -16.40
C GLU A 133 0.07 -8.24 -16.91
N VAL A 134 -0.23 -8.62 -18.16
CA VAL A 134 0.49 -9.69 -18.83
C VAL A 134 1.95 -9.32 -18.93
N LEU A 135 2.83 -10.22 -18.51
CA LEU A 135 4.26 -10.04 -18.68
C LEU A 135 4.56 -9.86 -20.18
N THR A 136 5.37 -8.86 -20.50
CA THR A 136 5.86 -8.70 -21.87
C THR A 136 6.74 -9.90 -22.27
N PRO A 137 6.91 -10.19 -23.56
CA PRO A 137 7.80 -11.28 -24.00
C PRO A 137 9.21 -11.18 -23.39
N ARG A 138 9.71 -9.96 -23.21
CA ARG A 138 11.02 -9.71 -22.60
C ARG A 138 11.03 -10.01 -21.09
N GLU A 139 9.96 -9.68 -20.39
CA GLU A 139 9.82 -10.01 -18.98
C GLU A 139 9.68 -11.50 -18.74
N ILE A 140 8.97 -12.22 -19.63
CA ILE A 140 8.86 -13.67 -19.59
C ILE A 140 10.26 -14.30 -19.79
N GLU A 141 11.01 -13.87 -20.80
CA GLU A 141 12.37 -14.36 -21.08
C GLU A 141 13.30 -14.18 -19.86
N ILE A 142 13.28 -12.98 -19.23
CA ILE A 142 14.09 -12.70 -18.04
C ILE A 142 13.65 -13.59 -16.86
N LEU A 143 12.34 -13.72 -16.63
CA LEU A 143 11.80 -14.54 -15.55
C LEU A 143 12.19 -16.03 -15.72
N GLU A 144 12.13 -16.57 -16.93
CA GLU A 144 12.54 -17.94 -17.21
C GLU A 144 14.02 -18.18 -16.96
N LEU A 145 14.90 -17.25 -17.36
CA LEU A 145 16.32 -17.33 -17.07
C LEU A 145 16.60 -17.33 -15.57
N VAL A 146 15.91 -16.46 -14.84
CA VAL A 146 16.01 -16.38 -13.38
C VAL A 146 15.47 -17.65 -12.71
N ARG A 147 14.37 -18.20 -13.18
CA ARG A 147 13.79 -19.47 -12.71
C ARG A 147 14.74 -20.65 -12.93
N ASN A 148 15.48 -20.62 -14.03
CA ASN A 148 16.50 -21.65 -14.35
C ASN A 148 17.79 -21.48 -13.52
N GLY A 149 17.82 -20.62 -12.51
CA GLY A 149 18.91 -20.46 -11.56
C GLY A 149 20.05 -19.55 -12.01
N LEU A 150 19.91 -18.84 -13.14
CA LEU A 150 20.95 -17.92 -13.61
C LEU A 150 21.12 -16.74 -12.64
N THR A 151 22.37 -16.28 -12.51
CA THR A 151 22.68 -15.06 -11.80
C THR A 151 22.27 -13.83 -12.61
N ILE A 152 22.16 -12.66 -11.97
CA ILE A 152 21.85 -11.40 -12.68
C ILE A 152 22.88 -11.13 -13.79
N ASP A 153 24.16 -11.47 -13.56
CA ASP A 153 25.23 -11.28 -14.54
C ASP A 153 25.02 -12.18 -15.75
N ASP A 154 24.72 -13.46 -15.53
CA ASP A 154 24.41 -14.41 -16.63
C ASP A 154 23.18 -13.97 -17.43
N VAL A 155 22.18 -13.41 -16.75
CA VAL A 155 20.99 -12.86 -17.41
C VAL A 155 21.37 -11.65 -18.27
N CYS A 156 22.21 -10.72 -17.75
CA CYS A 156 22.67 -9.57 -18.53
C CYS A 156 23.35 -9.99 -19.82
N ASP A 157 24.25 -10.99 -19.74
CA ASP A 157 25.00 -11.49 -20.90
C ASP A 157 24.06 -12.15 -21.92
N LYS A 158 23.07 -12.93 -21.45
CA LYS A 158 22.12 -13.62 -22.36
C LYS A 158 21.14 -12.66 -23.05
N VAL A 159 20.67 -11.64 -22.30
CA VAL A 159 19.68 -10.71 -22.84
C VAL A 159 20.28 -9.41 -23.38
N TYR A 160 21.61 -9.29 -23.36
CA TYR A 160 22.39 -8.16 -23.89
C TYR A 160 21.97 -6.78 -23.33
N VAL A 161 21.73 -6.68 -22.02
CA VAL A 161 21.39 -5.45 -21.34
C VAL A 161 22.17 -5.27 -20.05
N SER A 162 22.19 -4.02 -19.53
CA SER A 162 22.89 -3.70 -18.29
C SER A 162 22.22 -4.32 -17.06
N LYS A 163 22.98 -4.51 -15.96
CA LYS A 163 22.44 -4.92 -14.64
C LYS A 163 21.29 -4.04 -14.17
N ARG A 164 21.39 -2.73 -14.37
CA ARG A 164 20.34 -1.79 -14.04
C ARG A 164 19.05 -2.08 -14.82
N THR A 165 19.17 -2.42 -16.09
CA THR A 165 18.03 -2.75 -16.95
C THR A 165 17.38 -4.06 -16.49
N VAL A 166 18.17 -5.11 -16.21
CA VAL A 166 17.65 -6.37 -15.66
C VAL A 166 16.95 -6.15 -14.33
N SER A 167 17.54 -5.36 -13.42
CA SER A 167 16.92 -5.02 -12.13
C SER A 167 15.60 -4.28 -12.30
N ASN A 168 15.51 -3.36 -13.25
CA ASN A 168 14.26 -2.67 -13.56
C ASN A 168 13.19 -3.63 -14.12
N HIS A 169 13.57 -4.55 -15.02
CA HIS A 169 12.64 -5.59 -15.50
C HIS A 169 12.17 -6.50 -14.36
N LEU A 170 13.06 -6.96 -13.48
CA LEU A 170 12.69 -7.78 -12.32
C LEU A 170 11.74 -7.04 -11.38
N ALA A 171 11.99 -5.76 -11.10
CA ALA A 171 11.08 -4.94 -10.30
C ALA A 171 9.69 -4.83 -10.95
N ASN A 172 9.62 -4.68 -12.28
CA ASN A 172 8.35 -4.66 -13.01
C ASN A 172 7.67 -6.03 -13.01
N ILE A 173 8.43 -7.13 -13.19
CA ILE A 173 7.91 -8.51 -13.13
C ILE A 173 7.30 -8.77 -11.75
N PHE A 174 8.04 -8.48 -10.67
CA PHE A 174 7.55 -8.68 -9.30
C PHE A 174 6.30 -7.82 -9.04
N SER A 175 6.30 -6.58 -9.56
CA SER A 175 5.13 -5.70 -9.55
C SER A 175 3.91 -6.33 -10.20
N LYS A 176 4.08 -6.88 -11.41
CA LYS A 176 3.01 -7.48 -12.21
C LYS A 176 2.49 -8.79 -11.62
N LEU A 177 3.39 -9.58 -11.00
CA LEU A 177 3.04 -10.84 -10.35
C LEU A 177 2.50 -10.65 -8.92
N GLY A 178 2.59 -9.43 -8.35
CA GLY A 178 2.16 -9.16 -6.97
C GLY A 178 3.06 -9.81 -5.91
N VAL A 179 4.34 -10.05 -6.24
CA VAL A 179 5.33 -10.69 -5.35
C VAL A 179 6.42 -9.69 -4.95
N THR A 180 7.10 -9.94 -3.84
CA THR A 180 8.10 -9.00 -3.29
C THR A 180 9.54 -9.39 -3.59
N ASN A 181 9.79 -10.65 -3.90
CA ASN A 181 11.13 -11.17 -4.09
C ASN A 181 11.18 -12.29 -5.14
N ARG A 182 12.42 -12.65 -5.50
CA ARG A 182 12.71 -13.70 -6.48
C ARG A 182 12.12 -15.07 -6.10
N GLN A 183 12.12 -15.43 -4.83
CA GLN A 183 11.67 -16.74 -4.38
C GLN A 183 10.16 -16.90 -4.52
N GLU A 184 9.41 -15.83 -4.36
CA GLU A 184 7.95 -15.81 -4.56
C GLU A 184 7.57 -15.79 -6.04
N ALA A 185 8.46 -15.33 -6.93
CA ALA A 185 8.21 -15.21 -8.37
C ALA A 185 8.47 -16.50 -9.16
N ILE A 186 9.12 -17.51 -8.56
CA ILE A 186 9.58 -18.75 -9.16
C ILE A 186 8.83 -19.94 -8.59
#